data_562f1d21becddf3d937e4d040f9c83ba
#
_entry.id   562f1d21becddf3d937e4d040f9c83ba
#
_cell.length_a   1.000
_cell.length_b   1.000
_cell.length_c   1.000
_cell.angle_alpha   90.00
_cell.angle_beta   90.00
_cell.angle_gamma   90.00
#
_symmetry.space_group_name_H-M   'P 1'
#
loop_
_entity.id
_entity.type
_entity.pdbx_description
1 polymer ?
#
loop_
_entity_poly.entity_id
_entity_poly.type
_entity_poly.pdbx_seq_one_letter_code
_entity_poly.pdbx_strand_id
1 'polypeptide(L)'
;MNIVITEKDMKKINYCLDKMLSSSMAHSCLLIDRSGQLISHHGNTPEIDILSLSALTAANFGATAEIARMLGEEEFTLLFHKGSRENVYFSAIGEHVIMVTLFDDKTSLGLIRLQINKVIDELSIILSSIFIKERSKSGDPFRAS
;
A
#
# COMPACT_ATOMS: atom_id res chain seq x y z
N MET A 1 13.01 -0.50 9.56
CA MET A 1 11.97 -0.23 10.57
C MET A 1 11.21 -1.52 10.88
N ASN A 2 11.22 -1.95 12.12
CA ASN A 2 10.43 -3.10 12.55
C ASN A 2 9.03 -2.64 12.91
N ILE A 3 8.03 -3.17 12.22
CA ILE A 3 6.63 -2.83 12.46
C ILE A 3 6.03 -3.92 13.34
N VAL A 4 5.48 -3.51 14.46
CA VAL A 4 4.73 -4.41 15.35
C VAL A 4 3.25 -4.06 15.21
N ILE A 5 2.50 -4.95 14.60
CA ILE A 5 1.07 -4.77 14.38
C ILE A 5 0.32 -5.70 15.32
N THR A 6 -0.61 -5.16 16.11
CA THR A 6 -1.43 -5.97 16.99
C THR A 6 -2.41 -6.81 16.19
N GLU A 7 -2.86 -7.92 16.77
CA GLU A 7 -3.88 -8.76 16.13
C GLU A 7 -5.16 -7.99 15.86
N LYS A 8 -5.54 -7.08 16.76
CA LYS A 8 -6.71 -6.22 16.60
C LYS A 8 -6.57 -5.29 15.39
N ASP A 9 -5.40 -4.66 15.23
CA ASP A 9 -5.12 -3.77 14.11
C ASP A 9 -5.11 -4.57 12.80
N MET A 10 -4.53 -5.76 12.80
CA MET A 10 -4.51 -6.62 11.62
C MET A 10 -5.90 -7.02 11.18
N LYS A 11 -6.82 -7.31 12.10
CA LYS A 11 -8.21 -7.61 11.76
C LYS A 11 -8.90 -6.44 11.08
N LYS A 12 -8.66 -5.22 11.54
CA LYS A 12 -9.22 -4.00 10.91
C LYS A 12 -8.65 -3.79 9.52
N ILE A 13 -7.34 -3.97 9.35
CA ILE A 13 -6.68 -3.86 8.06
C ILE A 13 -7.26 -4.89 7.09
N ASN A 14 -7.35 -6.14 7.52
CA ASN A 14 -7.87 -7.23 6.69
C ASN A 14 -9.31 -6.99 6.26
N TYR A 15 -10.14 -6.46 7.14
CA TYR A 15 -11.51 -6.10 6.82
C TYR A 15 -11.59 -5.07 5.70
N CYS A 16 -10.76 -4.01 5.78
CA CYS A 16 -10.71 -2.97 4.75
C CYS A 16 -10.25 -3.53 3.40
N LEU A 17 -9.22 -4.38 3.41
CA LEU A 17 -8.68 -4.96 2.18
C LEU A 17 -9.67 -5.95 1.53
N ASP A 18 -10.30 -6.80 2.30
CA ASP A 18 -11.30 -7.75 1.81
C ASP A 18 -12.48 -7.01 1.18
N LYS A 19 -12.94 -5.96 1.83
CA LYS A 19 -14.04 -5.12 1.33
C LYS A 19 -13.66 -4.46 0.01
N MET A 20 -12.46 -3.92 -0.08
CA MET A 20 -11.96 -3.28 -1.30
C MET A 20 -11.85 -4.29 -2.44
N LEU A 21 -11.28 -5.48 -2.18
CA LEU A 21 -11.13 -6.51 -3.20
C LEU A 21 -12.49 -6.99 -3.73
N SER A 22 -13.42 -7.30 -2.85
CA SER A 22 -14.72 -7.82 -3.27
C SER A 22 -15.52 -6.80 -4.07
N SER A 23 -15.39 -5.51 -3.73
CA SER A 23 -16.11 -4.44 -4.41
C SER A 23 -15.48 -4.01 -5.73
N SER A 24 -14.15 -4.14 -5.87
CA SER A 24 -13.40 -3.66 -7.03
C SER A 24 -13.19 -4.71 -8.10
N MET A 25 -13.40 -5.98 -7.78
CA MET A 25 -13.09 -7.12 -8.63
C MET A 25 -11.60 -7.26 -8.95
N ALA A 26 -10.73 -6.63 -8.16
CA ALA A 26 -9.30 -6.88 -8.22
C ALA A 26 -9.01 -8.29 -7.70
N HIS A 27 -7.98 -8.94 -8.22
CA HIS A 27 -7.69 -10.29 -7.76
C HIS A 27 -6.76 -10.34 -6.56
N SER A 28 -5.97 -9.29 -6.31
CA SER A 28 -5.16 -9.24 -5.08
C SER A 28 -4.70 -7.82 -4.78
N CYS A 29 -4.32 -7.61 -3.51
CA CYS A 29 -3.68 -6.38 -3.07
C CYS A 29 -2.65 -6.68 -1.99
N LEU A 30 -1.63 -5.83 -1.93
CA LEU A 30 -0.59 -5.88 -0.93
C LEU A 30 -0.50 -4.51 -0.25
N LEU A 31 -0.22 -4.53 1.06
CA LEU A 31 0.24 -3.35 1.77
C LEU A 31 1.71 -3.56 2.11
N ILE A 32 2.52 -2.61 1.74
CA ILE A 32 3.96 -2.63 2.04
C ILE A 32 4.36 -1.30 2.67
N ASP A 33 5.44 -1.31 3.45
CA ASP A 33 6.03 -0.06 3.88
C ASP A 33 7.00 0.46 2.80
N ARG A 34 7.49 1.67 2.96
CA ARG A 34 8.36 2.28 1.95
C ARG A 34 9.74 1.64 1.85
N SER A 35 10.12 0.82 2.82
CA SER A 35 11.38 0.05 2.76
C SER A 35 11.21 -1.28 2.02
N GLY A 36 9.98 -1.64 1.67
CA GLY A 36 9.69 -2.88 0.95
C GLY A 36 9.27 -4.05 1.81
N GLN A 37 9.02 -3.80 3.10
CA GLN A 37 8.54 -4.83 4.03
C GLN A 37 7.05 -5.06 3.84
N LEU A 38 6.65 -6.31 3.66
CA LEU A 38 5.24 -6.67 3.52
C LEU A 38 4.50 -6.51 4.84
N ILE A 39 3.38 -5.79 4.82
CA ILE A 39 2.49 -5.65 5.97
C ILE A 39 1.35 -6.64 5.89
N SER A 40 0.70 -6.73 4.74
CA SER A 40 -0.44 -7.62 4.54
C SER A 40 -0.62 -7.93 3.05
N HIS A 41 -1.14 -9.12 2.75
CA HIS A 41 -1.45 -9.55 1.40
C HIS A 41 -2.81 -10.23 1.40
N HIS A 42 -3.67 -9.84 0.46
CA HIS A 42 -5.00 -10.39 0.31
C HIS A 42 -5.28 -10.73 -1.14
N GLY A 43 -6.10 -11.75 -1.32
CA GLY A 43 -6.52 -12.18 -2.65
C GLY A 43 -5.68 -13.34 -3.16
N ASN A 44 -5.80 -13.59 -4.45
CA ASN A 44 -5.20 -14.74 -5.11
C ASN A 44 -4.12 -14.28 -6.10
N THR A 45 -2.85 -14.49 -5.75
CA THR A 45 -1.69 -14.21 -6.61
C THR A 45 -0.91 -15.50 -6.79
N PRO A 46 -1.33 -16.37 -7.73
CA PRO A 46 -0.61 -17.62 -7.94
C PRO A 46 0.81 -17.37 -8.49
N GLU A 47 1.76 -18.09 -7.96
CA GLU A 47 3.14 -18.18 -8.46
C GLU A 47 3.93 -16.85 -8.51
N ILE A 48 3.57 -15.88 -7.67
CA ILE A 48 4.34 -14.63 -7.56
C ILE A 48 5.15 -14.67 -6.26
N ASP A 49 6.42 -14.29 -6.36
CA ASP A 49 7.27 -14.06 -5.19
C ASP A 49 6.87 -12.72 -4.56
N ILE A 50 6.00 -12.80 -3.56
CA ILE A 50 5.42 -11.62 -2.89
C ILE A 50 6.50 -10.77 -2.23
N LEU A 51 7.52 -11.38 -1.65
CA LEU A 51 8.59 -10.63 -0.98
C LEU A 51 9.43 -9.85 -1.98
N SER A 52 9.75 -10.46 -3.11
CA SER A 52 10.47 -9.78 -4.19
C SER A 52 9.63 -8.68 -4.82
N LEU A 53 8.33 -8.93 -5.02
CA LEU A 53 7.41 -7.92 -5.54
C LEU A 53 7.34 -6.71 -4.60
N SER A 54 7.27 -6.95 -3.30
CA SER A 54 7.23 -5.88 -2.28
C SER A 54 8.49 -5.02 -2.34
N ALA A 55 9.66 -5.63 -2.40
CA ALA A 55 10.93 -4.91 -2.48
C ALA A 55 11.06 -4.08 -3.77
N LEU A 56 10.71 -4.68 -4.90
CA LEU A 56 10.75 -4.00 -6.21
C LEU A 56 9.74 -2.87 -6.29
N THR A 57 8.56 -3.04 -5.72
CA THR A 57 7.54 -1.99 -5.66
C THR A 57 8.03 -0.79 -4.87
N ALA A 58 8.61 -1.01 -3.70
CA ALA A 58 9.15 0.07 -2.89
C ALA A 58 10.23 0.84 -3.63
N ALA A 59 11.14 0.13 -4.31
CA ALA A 59 12.20 0.75 -5.11
C ALA A 59 11.62 1.57 -6.27
N ASN A 60 10.65 1.04 -6.98
CA ASN A 60 9.97 1.73 -8.08
C ASN A 60 9.24 2.98 -7.59
N PHE A 61 8.53 2.87 -6.49
CA PHE A 61 7.79 4.00 -5.90
C PHE A 61 8.77 5.09 -5.45
N GLY A 62 9.88 4.71 -4.81
CA GLY A 62 10.92 5.65 -4.38
C GLY A 62 11.58 6.36 -5.56
N ALA A 63 11.91 5.63 -6.61
CA ALA A 63 12.49 6.22 -7.82
C ALA A 63 11.52 7.19 -8.49
N THR A 64 10.24 6.84 -8.57
CA THR A 64 9.19 7.68 -9.14
C THR A 64 9.00 8.96 -8.31
N ALA A 65 9.03 8.85 -6.99
CA ALA A 65 8.96 10.01 -6.09
C ALA A 65 10.12 10.97 -6.31
N GLU A 66 11.32 10.45 -6.53
CA GLU A 66 12.50 11.26 -6.82
C GLU A 66 12.36 11.98 -8.17
N ILE A 67 11.83 11.31 -9.18
CA ILE A 67 11.54 11.93 -10.48
C ILE A 67 10.55 13.09 -10.29
N ALA A 68 9.49 12.89 -9.51
CA ALA A 68 8.49 13.93 -9.23
C ALA A 68 9.17 15.14 -8.58
N ARG A 69 10.03 14.91 -7.60
CA ARG A 69 10.78 15.98 -6.92
C ARG A 69 11.63 16.77 -7.89
N MET A 70 12.32 16.11 -8.81
CA MET A 70 13.14 16.76 -9.83
C MET A 70 12.34 17.64 -10.78
N LEU A 71 11.07 17.29 -10.99
CA LEU A 71 10.16 18.04 -11.87
C LEU A 71 9.39 19.14 -11.12
N GLY A 72 9.61 19.28 -9.81
CA GLY A 72 8.90 20.26 -9.00
C GLY A 72 7.54 19.81 -8.52
N GLU A 73 7.23 18.54 -8.64
CA GLU A 73 5.99 17.96 -8.14
C GLU A 73 6.24 17.35 -6.75
N GLU A 74 5.23 17.40 -5.87
CA GLU A 74 5.34 16.74 -4.57
C GLU A 74 5.29 15.23 -4.74
N GLU A 75 4.32 14.75 -5.55
CA GLU A 75 4.20 13.34 -5.94
C GLU A 75 3.36 13.25 -7.23
N PHE A 76 3.48 12.13 -7.92
CA PHE A 76 2.59 11.86 -9.03
C PHE A 76 1.24 11.35 -8.51
N THR A 77 0.15 11.84 -9.10
CA THR A 77 -1.19 11.50 -8.67
C THR A 77 -1.67 10.15 -9.16
N LEU A 78 -0.99 9.58 -10.17
CA LEU A 78 -1.36 8.29 -10.75
C LEU A 78 -0.11 7.47 -11.07
N LEU A 79 0.00 6.29 -10.48
CA LEU A 79 1.04 5.31 -10.77
C LEU A 79 0.37 4.00 -11.20
N PHE A 80 0.36 3.78 -12.50
CA PHE A 80 -0.36 2.67 -13.10
C PHE A 80 0.48 2.03 -14.20
N HIS A 81 0.60 0.70 -14.15
CA HIS A 81 1.28 -0.07 -15.17
C HIS A 81 0.29 -1.02 -15.82
N LYS A 82 0.03 -0.81 -17.11
CA LYS A 82 -0.87 -1.66 -17.88
C LYS A 82 -0.07 -2.72 -18.63
N GLY A 83 -0.34 -3.99 -18.30
CA GLY A 83 0.19 -5.13 -19.04
C GLY A 83 -0.84 -5.65 -20.06
N SER A 84 -0.46 -6.71 -20.78
CA SER A 84 -1.38 -7.36 -21.73
C SER A 84 -2.46 -8.17 -21.01
N ARG A 85 -2.18 -8.68 -19.81
CA ARG A 85 -3.10 -9.46 -18.99
C ARG A 85 -3.22 -8.96 -17.57
N GLU A 86 -2.13 -8.49 -16.99
CA GLU A 86 -2.07 -8.02 -15.61
C GLU A 86 -1.81 -6.52 -15.58
N ASN A 87 -2.51 -5.85 -14.68
CA ASN A 87 -2.35 -4.43 -14.44
C ASN A 87 -2.01 -4.22 -12.98
N VAL A 88 -1.23 -3.20 -12.68
CA VAL A 88 -0.81 -2.86 -11.33
C VAL A 88 -1.09 -1.40 -11.06
N TYR A 89 -1.81 -1.12 -9.98
CA TYR A 89 -2.03 0.24 -9.52
C TYR A 89 -1.37 0.43 -8.15
N PHE A 90 -0.57 1.48 -8.03
CA PHE A 90 0.11 1.83 -6.79
C PHE A 90 -0.56 3.06 -6.18
N SER A 91 -0.85 3.00 -4.89
CA SER A 91 -1.39 4.16 -4.17
C SER A 91 -0.68 4.33 -2.83
N ALA A 92 -0.31 5.58 -2.53
CA ALA A 92 0.24 5.91 -1.23
C ALA A 92 -0.88 5.99 -0.21
N ILE A 93 -0.67 5.40 0.96
CA ILE A 93 -1.59 5.48 2.09
C ILE A 93 -0.85 6.14 3.24
N GLY A 94 -1.12 7.43 3.45
CA GLY A 94 -0.35 8.23 4.39
C GLY A 94 1.10 8.37 3.94
N GLU A 95 2.00 8.51 4.90
CA GLU A 95 3.41 8.78 4.62
C GLU A 95 4.28 7.52 4.52
N HIS A 96 3.81 6.38 5.05
CA HIS A 96 4.67 5.23 5.30
C HIS A 96 4.29 3.97 4.53
N VAL A 97 3.13 3.95 3.90
CA VAL A 97 2.58 2.72 3.32
C VAL A 97 2.21 2.92 1.85
N ILE A 98 2.41 1.86 1.09
CA ILE A 98 2.03 1.78 -0.33
C ILE A 98 1.08 0.60 -0.47
N MET A 99 -0.05 0.83 -1.14
CA MET A 99 -0.95 -0.24 -1.54
C MET A 99 -0.69 -0.60 -2.99
N VAL A 100 -0.49 -1.88 -3.24
CA VAL A 100 -0.30 -2.43 -4.59
C VAL A 100 -1.55 -3.24 -4.92
N THR A 101 -2.25 -2.88 -5.98
CA THR A 101 -3.46 -3.58 -6.41
C THR A 101 -3.23 -4.21 -7.77
N LEU A 102 -3.44 -5.52 -7.84
CA LEU A 102 -3.29 -6.31 -9.06
C LEU A 102 -4.66 -6.66 -9.61
N PHE A 103 -4.86 -6.41 -10.89
CA PHE A 103 -6.15 -6.67 -11.53
C PHE A 103 -5.98 -6.97 -13.02
N ASP A 104 -6.97 -7.62 -13.58
CA ASP A 104 -7.03 -7.93 -15.01
C ASP A 104 -8.15 -7.13 -15.70
N ASP A 105 -8.46 -7.47 -16.95
CA ASP A 105 -9.44 -6.73 -17.75
C ASP A 105 -10.90 -6.99 -17.33
N LYS A 106 -11.14 -7.81 -16.30
CA LYS A 106 -12.48 -8.02 -15.73
C LYS A 106 -12.96 -6.81 -14.92
N THR A 107 -12.05 -5.91 -14.58
CA THR A 107 -12.38 -4.66 -13.90
C THR A 107 -11.63 -3.51 -14.56
N SER A 108 -11.83 -2.31 -14.07
CA SER A 108 -11.22 -1.10 -14.61
C SER A 108 -10.45 -0.34 -13.56
N LEU A 109 -9.48 0.47 -14.01
CA LEU A 109 -8.73 1.36 -13.11
C LEU A 109 -9.68 2.33 -12.38
N GLY A 110 -10.72 2.82 -13.06
CA GLY A 110 -11.70 3.71 -12.46
C GLY A 110 -12.42 3.08 -11.27
N LEU A 111 -12.87 1.83 -11.42
CA LEU A 111 -13.54 1.12 -10.33
C LEU A 111 -12.56 0.81 -9.19
N ILE A 112 -11.32 0.41 -9.51
CA ILE A 112 -10.27 0.18 -8.51
C ILE A 112 -10.05 1.44 -7.67
N ARG A 113 -9.84 2.58 -8.32
CA ARG A 113 -9.61 3.86 -7.63
C ARG A 113 -10.80 4.25 -6.76
N LEU A 114 -12.02 4.07 -7.26
CA LEU A 114 -13.23 4.38 -6.50
C LEU A 114 -13.30 3.54 -5.22
N GLN A 115 -13.05 2.26 -5.30
CA GLN A 115 -13.14 1.38 -4.13
C GLN A 115 -12.00 1.60 -3.14
N ILE A 116 -10.79 1.91 -3.62
CA ILE A 116 -9.67 2.28 -2.74
C ILE A 116 -10.01 3.56 -1.98
N ASN A 117 -10.56 4.57 -2.65
CA ASN A 117 -10.93 5.84 -2.01
C ASN A 117 -11.95 5.66 -0.89
N LYS A 118 -12.79 4.63 -0.95
CA LYS A 118 -13.78 4.33 0.11
C LYS A 118 -13.14 3.79 1.39
N VAL A 119 -11.96 3.17 1.30
CA VAL A 119 -11.30 2.57 2.46
C VAL A 119 -10.02 3.30 2.87
N ILE A 120 -9.52 4.20 2.03
CA ILE A 120 -8.21 4.83 2.23
C ILE A 120 -8.11 5.64 3.52
N ASP A 121 -9.16 6.36 3.89
CA ASP A 121 -9.14 7.18 5.10
C ASP A 121 -9.09 6.32 6.36
N GLU A 122 -9.89 5.26 6.39
CA GLU A 122 -9.88 4.31 7.51
C GLU A 122 -8.54 3.60 7.62
N LEU A 123 -7.98 3.14 6.50
CA LEU A 123 -6.65 2.53 6.48
C LEU A 123 -5.58 3.50 6.96
N SER A 124 -5.63 4.75 6.51
CA SER A 124 -4.67 5.78 6.92
C SER A 124 -4.68 5.98 8.43
N ILE A 125 -5.86 6.01 9.04
CA ILE A 125 -5.98 6.17 10.49
C ILE A 125 -5.37 4.98 11.22
N ILE A 126 -5.69 3.77 10.82
CA ILE A 126 -5.17 2.54 11.44
C ILE A 126 -3.64 2.49 11.32
N LEU A 127 -3.12 2.73 10.12
CA LEU A 127 -1.69 2.63 9.85
C LEU A 127 -0.88 3.73 10.52
N SER A 128 -1.41 4.96 10.56
CA SER A 128 -0.77 6.07 11.28
C SER A 128 -0.63 5.75 12.78
N SER A 129 -1.66 5.18 13.37
CA SER A 129 -1.65 4.74 14.77
C SER A 129 -0.52 3.73 15.04
N ILE A 130 -0.31 2.78 14.14
CA ILE A 130 0.74 1.77 14.26
C ILE A 130 2.14 2.42 14.24
N PHE A 131 2.41 3.32 13.32
CA PHE A 131 3.70 3.99 13.21
C PHE A 131 3.97 4.94 14.39
N ILE A 132 2.96 5.58 14.93
CA ILE A 132 3.09 6.41 16.14
C ILE A 132 3.44 5.54 17.36
N LYS A 133 2.79 4.39 17.52
CA LYS A 133 3.08 3.44 18.62
C LYS A 133 4.52 2.95 18.55
N GLU A 134 5.03 2.67 17.39
CA GLU A 134 6.41 2.23 17.20
C GLU A 134 7.39 3.31 17.59
N ARG A 135 7.14 4.56 17.23
CA ARG A 135 7.98 5.71 17.67
C ARG A 135 8.02 5.82 19.19
N SER A 136 6.91 5.65 19.85
CA SER A 136 6.84 5.68 21.33
C SER A 136 7.67 4.57 21.94
N LYS A 137 7.66 3.38 21.37
CA LYS A 137 8.40 2.21 21.85
C LYS A 137 9.90 2.32 21.62
N SER A 138 10.34 3.04 20.63
CA SER A 138 11.77 3.18 20.32
C SER A 138 12.53 3.97 21.38
N GLY A 139 11.84 4.73 22.22
CA GLY A 139 12.44 5.48 23.31
C GLY A 139 13.42 6.55 22.89
N ASP A 140 13.36 7.00 21.65
CA ASP A 140 14.26 8.01 21.12
C ASP A 140 13.85 9.40 21.64
N PRO A 141 14.65 10.03 22.51
CA PRO A 141 14.29 11.32 23.09
C PRO A 141 14.24 12.45 22.06
N PHE A 142 14.90 12.30 20.92
CA PHE A 142 14.85 13.31 19.85
C PHE A 142 13.59 13.22 19.01
N ARG A 143 12.89 12.09 19.03
CA ARG A 143 11.64 11.90 18.33
C ARG A 143 10.44 12.35 19.14
N ALA A 144 10.58 12.42 20.45
CA ALA A 144 9.50 12.82 21.36
C ALA A 144 9.33 14.34 21.43
N SER A 145 10.22 15.09 20.82
CA SER A 145 10.15 16.55 20.80
C SER A 145 9.42 17.09 19.60
#